data_3ad6989bc5329863e4528fb1e16a8a79
#
_entry.id   3ad6989bc5329863e4528fb1e16a8a79
#
_cell.length_a   1.000
_cell.length_b   1.000
_cell.length_c   1.000
_cell.angle_alpha   90.00
_cell.angle_beta   90.00
_cell.angle_gamma   90.00
#
_symmetry.space_group_name_H-M   'P 1'
#
loop_
_entity.id
_entity.type
_entity.pdbx_description
1 polymer ?
#
loop_
_entity_poly.entity_id
_entity_poly.type
_entity_poly.pdbx_seq_one_letter_code
_entity_poly.pdbx_strand_id
1 'polypeptide(L)'
;VSSLDEAIGHINHYGSGHTDAILTEDRSIAEKFMDQVDAANVFWNASTRFADGFRYGFGAEVGVSTCKTHARGPVGLDGLVIHKYKLYGSGQGVARYHEGGRQYLHQPLSRLN
;
A
#
# COMPACT_ATOMS: atom_id res chain seq x y z
N VAL A 1 -8.43 -23.47 -15.60
CA VAL A 1 -9.32 -22.31 -15.79
C VAL A 1 -9.52 -22.07 -17.28
N SER A 2 -10.68 -21.62 -17.66
CA SER A 2 -11.07 -21.44 -19.06
C SER A 2 -11.12 -19.96 -19.47
N SER A 3 -11.03 -19.04 -18.51
CA SER A 3 -11.09 -17.61 -18.77
C SER A 3 -10.26 -16.78 -17.77
N LEU A 4 -10.02 -15.52 -18.11
CA LEU A 4 -9.37 -14.57 -17.21
C LEU A 4 -10.18 -14.38 -15.92
N ASP A 5 -11.49 -14.23 -16.02
CA ASP A 5 -12.36 -14.00 -14.86
C ASP A 5 -12.37 -15.20 -13.91
N GLU A 6 -12.37 -16.41 -14.46
CA GLU A 6 -12.23 -17.63 -13.66
C GLU A 6 -10.86 -17.68 -12.96
N ALA A 7 -9.78 -17.31 -13.67
CA ALA A 7 -8.44 -17.25 -13.07
C ALA A 7 -8.36 -16.25 -11.92
N ILE A 8 -8.88 -15.03 -12.12
CA ILE A 8 -8.93 -13.99 -11.10
C ILE A 8 -9.75 -14.46 -9.88
N GLY A 9 -10.93 -15.04 -10.12
CA GLY A 9 -11.77 -15.57 -9.04
C GLY A 9 -11.08 -16.69 -8.26
N HIS A 10 -10.38 -17.59 -8.96
CA HIS A 10 -9.61 -18.66 -8.34
C HIS A 10 -8.45 -18.12 -7.47
N ILE A 11 -7.67 -17.17 -7.98
CA ILE A 11 -6.56 -16.55 -7.25
C ILE A 11 -7.09 -15.82 -6.01
N ASN A 12 -8.14 -15.02 -6.15
CA ASN A 12 -8.69 -14.27 -5.03
C ASN A 12 -9.28 -15.15 -3.93
N HIS A 13 -9.71 -16.36 -4.28
CA HIS A 13 -10.29 -17.31 -3.33
C HIS A 13 -9.24 -18.21 -2.67
N TYR A 14 -8.27 -18.70 -3.42
CA TYR A 14 -7.33 -19.72 -2.99
C TYR A 14 -5.88 -19.21 -2.87
N GLY A 15 -5.57 -18.04 -3.43
CA GLY A 15 -4.24 -17.46 -3.43
C GLY A 15 -3.74 -17.07 -2.04
N SER A 16 -2.43 -16.89 -1.93
CA SER A 16 -1.80 -16.46 -0.67
C SER A 16 -2.05 -14.98 -0.33
N GLY A 17 -2.47 -14.17 -1.32
CA GLY A 17 -2.55 -12.71 -1.19
C GLY A 17 -1.19 -12.02 -1.16
N HIS A 18 -0.10 -12.74 -1.47
CA HIS A 18 1.24 -12.18 -1.47
C HIS A 18 1.65 -11.66 -2.85
N THR A 19 1.81 -12.54 -3.84
CA THR A 19 2.34 -12.16 -5.15
C THR A 19 1.81 -13.06 -6.24
N ASP A 20 1.21 -12.45 -7.25
CA ASP A 20 0.70 -13.12 -8.43
C ASP A 20 1.19 -12.44 -9.72
N ALA A 21 1.23 -13.16 -10.83
CA ALA A 21 1.70 -12.61 -12.10
C ALA A 21 0.89 -13.16 -13.27
N ILE A 22 0.78 -12.34 -14.32
CA ILE A 22 0.23 -12.73 -15.60
C ILE A 22 1.28 -12.60 -16.70
N LEU A 23 1.28 -13.54 -17.62
CA LEU A 23 2.05 -13.49 -18.86
C LEU A 23 1.09 -13.32 -20.04
N THR A 24 1.13 -12.17 -20.69
CA THR A 24 0.27 -11.85 -21.83
C THR A 24 0.88 -10.73 -22.66
N GLU A 25 0.61 -10.72 -23.96
CA GLU A 25 0.93 -9.60 -24.86
C GLU A 25 -0.21 -8.56 -24.89
N ASP A 26 -1.41 -8.94 -24.46
CA ASP A 26 -2.58 -8.05 -24.43
C ASP A 26 -2.57 -7.19 -23.16
N ARG A 27 -2.35 -5.89 -23.38
CA ARG A 27 -2.33 -4.91 -22.31
C ARG A 27 -3.65 -4.80 -21.56
N SER A 28 -4.78 -4.90 -22.24
CA SER A 28 -6.10 -4.77 -21.61
C SER A 28 -6.39 -5.95 -20.66
N ILE A 29 -5.96 -7.14 -21.04
CA ILE A 29 -6.01 -8.35 -20.21
C ILE A 29 -5.09 -8.19 -18.98
N ALA A 30 -3.87 -7.66 -19.19
CA ALA A 30 -2.92 -7.45 -18.13
C ALA A 30 -3.45 -6.43 -17.11
N GLU A 31 -3.94 -5.28 -17.55
CA GLU A 31 -4.50 -4.24 -16.68
C GLU A 31 -5.69 -4.77 -15.88
N LYS A 32 -6.62 -5.48 -16.52
CA LYS A 32 -7.75 -6.11 -15.82
C LYS A 32 -7.30 -7.09 -14.74
N PHE A 33 -6.29 -7.91 -15.04
CA PHE A 33 -5.71 -8.84 -14.06
C PHE A 33 -5.09 -8.09 -12.88
N MET A 34 -4.25 -7.08 -13.17
CA MET A 34 -3.56 -6.30 -12.13
C MET A 34 -4.51 -5.51 -11.23
N ASP A 35 -5.65 -5.05 -11.76
CA ASP A 35 -6.64 -4.31 -10.99
C ASP A 35 -7.54 -5.21 -10.12
N GLN A 36 -7.79 -6.44 -10.56
CA GLN A 36 -8.80 -7.30 -9.94
C GLN A 36 -8.23 -8.41 -9.06
N VAL A 37 -6.94 -8.74 -9.19
CA VAL A 37 -6.29 -9.70 -8.31
C VAL A 37 -5.93 -9.02 -6.98
N ASP A 38 -6.48 -9.55 -5.89
CA ASP A 38 -6.28 -9.03 -4.54
C ASP A 38 -5.03 -9.64 -3.87
N ALA A 39 -3.87 -9.31 -4.41
CA ALA A 39 -2.57 -9.66 -3.83
C ALA A 39 -1.76 -8.40 -3.48
N ALA A 40 -0.77 -8.55 -2.60
CA ALA A 40 0.11 -7.45 -2.23
C ALA A 40 0.95 -6.94 -3.40
N ASN A 41 1.30 -7.85 -4.30
CA ASN A 41 2.09 -7.57 -5.50
C ASN A 41 1.44 -8.28 -6.68
N VAL A 42 1.17 -7.54 -7.76
CA VAL A 42 0.63 -8.12 -9.00
C VAL A 42 1.51 -7.67 -10.16
N PHE A 43 2.01 -8.62 -10.93
CA PHE A 43 2.99 -8.37 -11.98
C PHE A 43 2.47 -8.73 -13.37
N TRP A 44 2.90 -7.97 -14.34
CA TRP A 44 2.70 -8.25 -15.75
C TRP A 44 4.05 -8.52 -16.43
N ASN A 45 4.19 -9.71 -17.03
CA ASN A 45 5.40 -10.16 -17.75
C ASN A 45 6.69 -10.01 -16.92
N ALA A 46 6.59 -10.19 -15.62
CA ALA A 46 7.73 -10.11 -14.72
C ALA A 46 7.74 -11.29 -13.76
N SER A 47 8.93 -11.64 -13.28
CA SER A 47 9.10 -12.69 -12.27
C SER A 47 8.54 -12.27 -10.92
N THR A 48 7.78 -13.13 -10.27
CA THR A 48 7.32 -12.94 -8.89
C THR A 48 8.47 -12.75 -7.88
N ARG A 49 9.69 -13.12 -8.25
CA ARG A 49 10.92 -12.90 -7.46
C ARG A 49 11.34 -11.43 -7.33
N PHE A 50 10.69 -10.53 -8.07
CA PHE A 50 10.87 -9.09 -7.86
C PHE A 50 10.13 -8.55 -6.63
N ALA A 51 9.20 -9.31 -6.06
CA ALA A 51 8.54 -8.96 -4.80
C ALA A 51 9.52 -9.13 -3.62
N ASP A 52 10.35 -8.14 -3.40
CA ASP A 52 11.47 -8.15 -2.46
C ASP A 52 11.79 -6.72 -2.01
N GLY A 53 11.90 -6.52 -0.72
CA GLY A 53 12.11 -5.18 -0.15
C GLY A 53 13.37 -4.49 -0.63
N PHE A 54 14.45 -5.24 -0.87
CA PHE A 54 15.67 -4.66 -1.43
C PHE A 54 15.46 -4.20 -2.87
N ARG A 55 14.79 -5.03 -3.70
CA ARG A 55 14.50 -4.70 -5.11
C ARG A 55 13.52 -3.55 -5.26
N TYR A 56 12.62 -3.37 -4.30
CA TYR A 56 11.69 -2.22 -4.24
C TYR A 56 12.36 -0.94 -3.72
N GLY A 57 13.62 -1.01 -3.27
CA GLY A 57 14.34 0.16 -2.76
C GLY A 57 14.02 0.49 -1.30
N PHE A 58 13.44 -0.44 -0.54
CA PHE A 58 13.19 -0.25 0.91
C PHE A 58 14.45 -0.40 1.77
N GLY A 59 15.60 -0.67 1.16
CA GLY A 59 16.89 -0.85 1.83
C GLY A 59 17.06 -2.22 2.46
N ALA A 60 16.02 -2.77 3.06
CA ALA A 60 16.00 -4.09 3.66
C ALA A 60 14.60 -4.70 3.57
N GLU A 61 14.53 -6.02 3.76
CA GLU A 61 13.29 -6.73 4.03
C GLU A 61 13.37 -7.36 5.42
N VAL A 62 12.54 -6.89 6.33
CA VAL A 62 12.51 -7.35 7.74
C VAL A 62 11.30 -8.20 8.04
N GLY A 63 10.36 -8.26 7.11
CA GLY A 63 9.16 -9.07 7.21
C GLY A 63 8.37 -9.09 5.91
N VAL A 64 7.37 -9.96 5.86
CA VAL A 64 6.42 -10.11 4.76
C VAL A 64 5.03 -10.17 5.34
N SER A 65 4.09 -9.43 4.77
CA SER A 65 2.69 -9.44 5.20
C SER A 65 1.75 -9.57 4.01
N THR A 66 0.69 -10.34 4.19
CA THR A 66 -0.41 -10.48 3.24
C THR A 66 -1.70 -9.81 3.73
N CYS A 67 -1.72 -9.40 5.00
CA CYS A 67 -2.87 -8.74 5.62
C CYS A 67 -3.00 -7.27 5.17
N LYS A 68 -4.24 -6.76 5.18
CA LYS A 68 -4.55 -5.37 4.85
C LYS A 68 -4.54 -4.41 6.05
N THR A 69 -4.28 -4.94 7.26
CA THR A 69 -4.42 -4.18 8.51
C THR A 69 -3.20 -3.31 8.82
N HIS A 70 -2.06 -3.56 8.19
CA HIS A 70 -0.80 -2.83 8.37
C HIS A 70 -0.02 -2.81 7.05
N ALA A 71 1.32 -2.79 7.09
CA ALA A 71 2.10 -2.94 5.87
C ALA A 71 1.78 -4.26 5.15
N ARG A 72 1.59 -4.21 3.83
CA ARG A 72 1.29 -5.37 2.99
C ARG A 72 2.42 -5.59 1.99
N GLY A 73 2.77 -6.86 1.74
CA GLY A 73 3.89 -7.24 0.89
C GLY A 73 5.22 -7.20 1.64
N PRO A 74 6.35 -6.95 0.97
CA PRO A 74 7.65 -6.78 1.61
C PRO A 74 7.63 -5.60 2.60
N VAL A 75 8.16 -5.82 3.81
CA VAL A 75 8.18 -4.82 4.88
C VAL A 75 9.61 -4.38 5.14
N GLY A 76 9.90 -3.13 4.82
CA GLY A 76 11.15 -2.46 5.14
C GLY A 76 11.12 -1.78 6.52
N LEU A 77 12.16 -1.03 6.84
CA LEU A 77 12.31 -0.36 8.13
C LEU A 77 11.13 0.57 8.46
N ASP A 78 10.64 1.31 7.47
CA ASP A 78 9.52 2.23 7.64
C ASP A 78 8.22 1.54 8.09
N GLY A 79 8.05 0.26 7.74
CA GLY A 79 6.90 -0.55 8.18
C GLY A 79 6.97 -0.97 9.65
N LEU A 80 8.10 -0.78 10.32
CA LEU A 80 8.31 -1.13 11.74
C LEU A 80 8.17 0.06 12.67
N VAL A 81 8.05 1.28 12.14
CA VAL A 81 7.94 2.50 12.94
C VAL A 81 6.51 2.98 13.00
N ILE A 82 6.18 3.66 14.09
CA ILE A 82 4.88 4.31 14.29
C ILE A 82 5.10 5.79 14.60
N HIS A 83 4.09 6.60 14.35
CA HIS A 83 4.15 8.02 14.63
C HIS A 83 3.73 8.31 16.07
N LYS A 84 4.46 9.23 16.69
CA LYS A 84 4.06 9.86 17.97
C LYS A 84 3.83 11.34 17.71
N TYR A 85 2.62 11.80 17.95
CA TYR A 85 2.29 13.21 17.83
C TYR A 85 2.58 13.95 19.14
N LYS A 86 3.32 15.05 19.06
CA LYS A 86 3.54 15.97 20.17
C LYS A 86 2.90 17.31 19.81
N LEU A 87 1.94 17.74 20.60
CA LEU A 87 1.26 19.01 20.41
C LEU A 87 1.65 19.96 21.55
N TYR A 88 2.19 21.13 21.20
CA TYR A 88 2.56 22.16 22.14
C TYR A 88 1.52 23.27 22.10
N GLY A 89 0.76 23.43 23.17
CA GLY A 89 -0.30 24.42 23.28
C GLY A 89 -0.03 25.40 24.39
N SER A 90 -0.76 26.53 24.38
CA SER A 90 -0.77 27.57 25.41
C SER A 90 -2.21 27.88 25.84
N GLY A 91 -3.05 26.88 26.01
CA GLY A 91 -4.44 27.01 26.45
C GLY A 91 -5.47 27.14 25.31
N GLN A 92 -5.13 26.71 24.10
CA GLN A 92 -6.10 26.68 23.00
C GLN A 92 -7.13 25.57 23.23
N GLY A 93 -8.41 25.94 23.32
CA GLY A 93 -9.53 25.01 23.38
C GLY A 93 -10.14 24.75 21.99
N VAL A 94 -10.55 23.50 21.73
CA VAL A 94 -11.18 23.10 20.46
C VAL A 94 -12.46 23.89 20.18
N ALA A 95 -13.21 24.29 21.19
CA ALA A 95 -14.44 25.06 21.03
C ALA A 95 -14.28 26.40 20.29
N ARG A 96 -13.06 26.90 20.14
CA ARG A 96 -12.77 28.13 19.37
C ARG A 96 -12.63 27.87 17.86
N TYR A 97 -12.54 26.61 17.46
CA TYR A 97 -12.38 26.18 16.06
C TYR A 97 -13.71 25.62 15.55
N HIS A 98 -14.60 26.52 15.15
CA HIS A 98 -15.93 26.21 14.63
C HIS A 98 -16.26 27.14 13.47
N GLU A 99 -17.38 26.89 12.81
CA GLU A 99 -17.87 27.73 11.73
C GLU A 99 -18.07 29.18 12.22
N GLY A 100 -17.42 30.15 11.57
CA GLY A 100 -17.40 31.56 12.00
C GLY A 100 -16.35 31.92 13.07
N GLY A 101 -15.63 30.93 13.62
CA GLY A 101 -14.53 31.15 14.57
C GLY A 101 -13.15 31.01 13.93
N ARG A 102 -12.17 30.50 14.69
CA ARG A 102 -10.83 30.21 14.17
C ARG A 102 -10.88 29.04 13.18
N GLN A 103 -10.10 29.13 12.13
CA GLN A 103 -9.99 28.07 11.12
C GLN A 103 -8.66 27.31 11.25
N TYR A 104 -8.68 26.03 10.88
CA TYR A 104 -7.46 25.26 10.69
C TYR A 104 -6.82 25.67 9.37
N LEU A 105 -5.55 25.98 9.38
CA LEU A 105 -4.86 26.48 8.19
C LEU A 105 -4.53 25.36 7.19
N HIS A 106 -4.28 24.15 7.68
CA HIS A 106 -3.89 22.96 6.87
C HIS A 106 -2.78 23.28 5.86
N GLN A 107 -1.82 24.09 6.25
CA GLN A 107 -0.71 24.45 5.37
C GLN A 107 0.44 23.46 5.54
N PRO A 108 0.99 22.91 4.45
CA PRO A 108 2.20 22.14 4.51
C PRO A 108 3.35 23.04 4.99
N LEU A 109 3.98 22.67 6.10
CA LEU A 109 5.19 23.32 6.57
C LEU A 109 6.39 22.77 5.82
N SER A 110 7.32 23.64 5.39
CA SER A 110 8.62 23.21 4.91
C SER A 110 9.32 22.42 6.01
N ARG A 111 9.88 21.26 5.67
CA ARG A 111 10.71 20.52 6.61
C ARG A 111 11.85 21.45 7.06
N LEU A 112 11.94 21.67 8.35
CA LEU A 112 13.15 22.27 8.92
C LEU A 112 14.26 21.22 8.74
N ASN A 113 15.25 21.55 7.91
CA ASN A 113 16.47 20.76 7.74
C ASN A 113 17.28 20.75 9.03
#